data_e5e019d4198a2d91293810b08e743cdd
#
_entry.id   e5e019d4198a2d91293810b08e743cdd
#
_cell.length_a   1.000
_cell.length_b   1.000
_cell.length_c   1.000
_cell.angle_alpha   90.00
_cell.angle_beta   90.00
_cell.angle_gamma   90.00
#
_symmetry.space_group_name_H-M   'P 1'
#
loop_
_entity.id
_entity.type
_entity.pdbx_description
1 polymer ?
#
loop_
_entity_poly.entity_id
_entity_poly.type
_entity_poly.pdbx_seq_one_letter_code
_entity_poly.pdbx_strand_id
1 'polypeptide(L)'
;MIDTLDITGLVLAGGRGSRMGGVDKGLQTFRGLPLALHTLMRLQMQVGVSLINANRNLAAYESFGAPVWPDANNDYAGPLAGFLTGLEHCETPWLLTVPCDTPLFPLDLASRLAQAADEQQADIAMAAAPEDDGNGHITVRPQPVFCLLRVDLLESLVRFTQAGGRKIDAWTAQHRCVTVPFDTPGDDPKAFF
;
A
#
# COMPACT_ATOMS: atom_id res chain seq x y z
N MET A 1 -14.09 -2.17 -17.40
CA MET A 1 -12.99 -2.83 -16.65
C MET A 1 -11.98 -1.77 -16.23
N ILE A 2 -11.46 -1.86 -15.01
CA ILE A 2 -10.42 -0.95 -14.52
C ILE A 2 -9.09 -1.35 -15.19
N ASP A 3 -8.51 -0.41 -15.93
CA ASP A 3 -7.20 -0.61 -16.56
C ASP A 3 -6.11 -0.36 -15.53
N THR A 4 -5.13 -1.25 -15.41
CA THR A 4 -4.01 -1.07 -14.49
C THR A 4 -3.15 0.16 -14.83
N LEU A 5 -3.18 0.65 -16.08
CA LEU A 5 -2.56 1.91 -16.46
C LEU A 5 -3.24 3.13 -15.82
N ASP A 6 -4.48 3.00 -15.37
CA ASP A 6 -5.23 4.02 -14.64
C ASP A 6 -5.01 3.95 -13.12
N ILE A 7 -4.00 3.21 -12.68
CA ILE A 7 -3.63 3.06 -11.28
C ILE A 7 -2.30 3.77 -11.04
N THR A 8 -2.25 4.60 -10.01
CA THR A 8 -1.01 5.11 -9.42
C THR A 8 -0.62 4.20 -8.27
N GLY A 9 0.59 3.66 -8.30
CA GLY A 9 1.14 2.87 -7.20
C GLY A 9 1.90 3.75 -6.22
N LEU A 10 1.74 3.50 -4.93
CA LEU A 10 2.41 4.24 -3.87
C LEU A 10 3.19 3.29 -2.97
N VAL A 11 4.50 3.50 -2.89
CA VAL A 11 5.35 2.80 -1.92
C VAL A 11 5.32 3.59 -0.61
N LEU A 12 4.85 2.96 0.46
CA LEU A 12 4.75 3.56 1.80
C LEU A 12 6.07 3.37 2.56
N ALA A 13 6.86 4.42 2.64
CA ALA A 13 8.14 4.44 3.36
C ALA A 13 8.19 5.56 4.41
N GLY A 14 7.02 6.08 4.82
CA GLY A 14 6.90 7.23 5.72
C GLY A 14 6.97 6.91 7.21
N GLY A 15 7.16 5.65 7.60
CA GLY A 15 7.20 5.24 9.01
C GLY A 15 8.30 5.92 9.81
N ARG A 16 8.05 6.14 11.09
CA ARG A 16 9.00 6.82 11.99
C ARG A 16 10.23 5.98 12.37
N GLY A 17 10.23 4.67 12.09
CA GLY A 17 11.32 3.77 12.40
C GLY A 17 11.66 3.66 13.89
N SER A 18 10.76 4.14 14.77
CA SER A 18 10.99 4.22 16.21
C SER A 18 11.19 2.85 16.89
N ARG A 19 10.65 1.78 16.28
CA ARG A 19 10.74 0.42 16.83
C ARG A 19 12.05 -0.29 16.54
N MET A 20 12.88 0.23 15.63
CA MET A 20 14.13 -0.40 15.19
C MET A 20 15.34 0.54 15.34
N GLY A 21 15.39 1.32 16.41
CA GLY A 21 16.52 2.20 16.69
C GLY A 21 16.72 3.33 15.68
N GLY A 22 15.66 3.75 15.01
CA GLY A 22 15.72 4.84 14.03
C GLY A 22 16.15 4.41 12.63
N VAL A 23 16.28 3.11 12.36
CA VAL A 23 16.66 2.59 11.04
C VAL A 23 15.50 2.78 10.05
N ASP A 24 15.83 3.28 8.86
CA ASP A 24 14.89 3.38 7.77
C ASP A 24 14.80 2.02 7.06
N LYS A 25 13.70 1.30 7.27
CA LYS A 25 13.50 -0.04 6.73
C LYS A 25 13.61 -0.09 5.21
N GLY A 26 13.06 0.91 4.53
CA GLY A 26 13.07 0.96 3.08
C GLY A 26 14.46 1.05 2.48
N LEU A 27 15.44 1.53 3.24
CA LEU A 27 16.83 1.66 2.80
C LEU A 27 17.70 0.48 3.21
N GLN A 28 17.17 -0.50 3.94
CA GLN A 28 17.91 -1.72 4.25
C GLN A 28 18.12 -2.55 3.00
N THR A 29 19.31 -3.13 2.88
CA THR A 29 19.71 -3.91 1.72
C THR A 29 19.05 -5.29 1.71
N PHE A 30 18.47 -5.64 0.59
CA PHE A 30 17.95 -6.96 0.30
C PHE A 30 18.42 -7.35 -1.12
N ARG A 31 19.12 -8.47 -1.23
CA ARG A 31 19.68 -8.93 -2.53
C ARG A 31 20.45 -7.83 -3.27
N GLY A 32 21.26 -7.06 -2.52
CA GLY A 32 22.14 -6.03 -3.07
C GLY A 32 21.53 -4.65 -3.31
N LEU A 33 20.21 -4.48 -3.13
CA LEU A 33 19.51 -3.22 -3.35
C LEU A 33 18.60 -2.89 -2.16
N PRO A 34 18.27 -1.59 -1.95
CA PRO A 34 17.31 -1.23 -0.90
C PRO A 34 15.95 -1.91 -1.07
N LEU A 35 15.32 -2.28 0.04
CA LEU A 35 13.98 -2.90 0.04
C LEU A 35 12.95 -2.07 -0.74
N ALA A 36 12.93 -0.76 -0.50
CA ALA A 36 12.00 0.14 -1.17
C ALA A 36 12.21 0.19 -2.67
N LEU A 37 13.45 0.06 -3.14
CA LEU A 37 13.73 0.02 -4.58
C LEU A 37 13.22 -1.27 -5.21
N HIS A 38 13.39 -2.41 -4.55
CA HIS A 38 12.79 -3.68 -5.01
C HIS A 38 11.27 -3.56 -5.11
N THR A 39 10.66 -3.01 -4.08
CA THR A 39 9.21 -2.79 -4.02
C THR A 39 8.74 -1.87 -5.14
N LEU A 40 9.46 -0.76 -5.36
CA LEU A 40 9.12 0.20 -6.43
C LEU A 40 9.21 -0.46 -7.81
N MET A 41 10.29 -1.20 -8.09
CA MET A 41 10.46 -1.87 -9.39
C MET A 41 9.35 -2.89 -9.64
N ARG A 42 8.96 -3.64 -8.61
CA ARG A 42 7.89 -4.63 -8.73
C ARG A 42 6.53 -3.95 -8.96
N LEU A 43 6.29 -2.82 -8.30
CA LEU A 43 5.08 -2.02 -8.48
C LEU A 43 5.02 -1.40 -9.88
N GLN A 44 6.14 -0.87 -10.38
CA GLN A 44 6.23 -0.27 -11.71
C GLN A 44 5.84 -1.22 -12.84
N MET A 45 6.04 -2.52 -12.65
CA MET A 45 5.62 -3.52 -13.64
C MET A 45 4.11 -3.71 -13.69
N GLN A 46 3.37 -3.23 -12.70
CA GLN A 46 1.95 -3.53 -12.54
C GLN A 46 1.03 -2.32 -12.76
N VAL A 47 1.55 -1.11 -12.64
CA VAL A 47 0.74 0.13 -12.65
C VAL A 47 1.27 1.14 -13.66
N GLY A 48 0.46 2.18 -13.93
CA GLY A 48 0.81 3.21 -14.92
C GLY A 48 1.77 4.27 -14.40
N VAL A 49 1.63 4.66 -13.13
CA VAL A 49 2.43 5.71 -12.48
C VAL A 49 2.84 5.22 -11.10
N SER A 50 4.03 5.61 -10.64
CA SER A 50 4.53 5.21 -9.31
C SER A 50 4.99 6.43 -8.52
N LEU A 51 4.68 6.44 -7.22
CA LEU A 51 5.05 7.46 -6.25
C LEU A 51 5.68 6.78 -5.03
N ILE A 52 6.47 7.55 -4.28
CA ILE A 52 7.02 7.13 -2.99
C ILE A 52 6.56 8.12 -1.92
N ASN A 53 6.09 7.60 -0.79
CA ASN A 53 5.84 8.39 0.40
C ASN A 53 6.99 8.17 1.39
N ALA A 54 7.72 9.23 1.71
CA ALA A 54 8.83 9.18 2.66
C ALA A 54 8.95 10.51 3.39
N ASN A 55 9.32 10.47 4.69
CA ASN A 55 9.45 11.66 5.54
C ASN A 55 10.90 11.98 5.91
N ARG A 56 11.83 11.11 5.56
CA ARG A 56 13.26 11.29 5.82
C ARG A 56 14.05 10.61 4.71
N ASN A 57 15.35 10.93 4.63
CA ASN A 57 16.24 10.39 3.60
C ASN A 57 15.70 10.63 2.19
N LEU A 58 15.11 11.80 1.97
CA LEU A 58 14.38 12.11 0.73
C LEU A 58 15.27 11.99 -0.50
N ALA A 59 16.54 12.44 -0.41
CA ALA A 59 17.48 12.36 -1.52
C ALA A 59 17.72 10.89 -1.94
N ALA A 60 17.82 9.99 -0.96
CA ALA A 60 18.00 8.55 -1.24
C ALA A 60 16.81 7.98 -2.01
N TYR A 61 15.58 8.29 -1.57
CA TYR A 61 14.37 7.84 -2.26
C TYR A 61 14.19 8.49 -3.62
N GLU A 62 14.51 9.78 -3.76
CA GLU A 62 14.46 10.49 -5.04
C GLU A 62 15.39 9.85 -6.07
N SER A 63 16.52 9.29 -5.62
CA SER A 63 17.47 8.61 -6.50
C SER A 63 16.89 7.36 -7.17
N PHE A 64 15.76 6.84 -6.68
CA PHE A 64 15.12 5.66 -7.25
C PHE A 64 14.34 5.97 -8.53
N GLY A 65 14.13 7.26 -8.86
CA GLY A 65 13.56 7.68 -10.12
C GLY A 65 12.04 7.88 -10.14
N ALA A 66 11.38 7.82 -8.97
CA ALA A 66 9.95 8.15 -8.83
C ALA A 66 9.78 9.39 -7.96
N PRO A 67 8.70 10.18 -8.14
CA PRO A 67 8.42 11.31 -7.26
C PRO A 67 8.25 10.88 -5.81
N VAL A 68 8.82 11.67 -4.89
CA VAL A 68 8.79 11.42 -3.45
C VAL A 68 7.99 12.52 -2.77
N TRP A 69 7.00 12.12 -1.97
CA TRP A 69 6.13 13.05 -1.27
C TRP A 69 6.16 12.77 0.24
N PRO A 70 6.56 13.76 1.06
CA PRO A 70 6.45 13.63 2.51
C PRO A 70 5.00 13.85 2.95
N ASP A 71 4.67 13.40 4.15
CA ASP A 71 3.37 13.67 4.75
C ASP A 71 3.20 15.17 4.98
N ALA A 72 2.04 15.71 4.61
CA ALA A 72 1.74 17.13 4.77
C ALA A 72 1.55 17.50 6.24
N ASN A 73 1.15 16.55 7.09
CA ASN A 73 0.85 16.77 8.48
C ASN A 73 1.52 15.70 9.35
N ASN A 74 2.38 16.14 10.27
CA ASN A 74 3.09 15.27 11.19
C ASN A 74 2.24 14.79 12.37
N ASP A 75 0.99 15.28 12.50
CA ASP A 75 0.09 14.92 13.59
C ASP A 75 -0.49 13.52 13.42
N TYR A 76 -0.45 12.98 12.22
CA TYR A 76 -0.97 11.64 11.94
C TYR A 76 0.16 10.62 11.98
N ALA A 77 0.01 9.64 12.86
CA ALA A 77 0.91 8.50 12.91
C ALA A 77 0.30 7.33 12.13
N GLY A 78 1.17 6.52 11.51
CA GLY A 78 0.76 5.28 10.86
C GLY A 78 0.45 5.42 9.37
N PRO A 79 -0.06 4.33 8.76
CA PRO A 79 -0.19 4.24 7.30
C PRO A 79 -1.23 5.18 6.70
N LEU A 80 -2.23 5.65 7.46
CA LEU A 80 -3.25 6.56 6.93
C LEU A 80 -2.66 7.91 6.50
N ALA A 81 -1.58 8.37 7.14
CA ALA A 81 -0.89 9.58 6.70
C ALA A 81 -0.32 9.41 5.29
N GLY A 82 0.25 8.24 5.01
CA GLY A 82 0.73 7.90 3.67
C GLY A 82 -0.41 7.76 2.66
N PHE A 83 -1.53 7.19 3.05
CA PHE A 83 -2.73 7.09 2.20
C PHE A 83 -3.23 8.48 1.80
N LEU A 84 -3.30 9.41 2.75
CA LEU A 84 -3.69 10.80 2.48
C LEU A 84 -2.75 11.45 1.47
N THR A 85 -1.44 11.33 1.70
CA THR A 85 -0.42 11.87 0.81
C THR A 85 -0.56 11.31 -0.61
N GLY A 86 -0.74 10.00 -0.71
CA GLY A 86 -0.92 9.34 -2.00
C GLY A 86 -2.17 9.81 -2.73
N LEU A 87 -3.30 9.91 -2.03
CA LEU A 87 -4.55 10.39 -2.63
C LEU A 87 -4.46 11.85 -3.07
N GLU A 88 -3.77 12.70 -2.30
CA GLU A 88 -3.57 14.11 -2.65
C GLU A 88 -2.76 14.29 -3.94
N HIS A 89 -1.81 13.41 -4.20
CA HIS A 89 -0.92 13.50 -5.36
C HIS A 89 -1.26 12.51 -6.47
N CYS A 90 -2.36 11.78 -6.34
CA CYS A 90 -2.82 10.80 -7.32
C CYS A 90 -3.55 11.51 -8.46
N GLU A 91 -3.01 11.41 -9.67
CA GLU A 91 -3.59 12.03 -10.87
C GLU A 91 -4.35 11.03 -11.74
N THR A 92 -4.46 9.78 -11.28
CA THR A 92 -5.22 8.71 -11.94
C THR A 92 -6.48 8.39 -11.14
N PRO A 93 -7.43 7.62 -11.70
CA PRO A 93 -8.66 7.27 -10.97
C PRO A 93 -8.47 6.41 -9.73
N TRP A 94 -7.37 5.64 -9.66
CA TRP A 94 -7.12 4.68 -8.59
C TRP A 94 -5.71 4.82 -8.02
N LEU A 95 -5.59 4.57 -6.70
CA LEU A 95 -4.33 4.51 -5.97
C LEU A 95 -4.15 3.10 -5.40
N LEU A 96 -3.00 2.48 -5.64
CA LEU A 96 -2.61 1.20 -5.01
C LEU A 96 -1.48 1.44 -4.02
N THR A 97 -1.69 1.12 -2.75
CA THR A 97 -0.66 1.24 -1.72
C THR A 97 0.04 -0.09 -1.47
N VAL A 98 1.34 -0.05 -1.25
CA VAL A 98 2.14 -1.20 -0.82
C VAL A 98 3.18 -0.74 0.21
N PRO A 99 3.54 -1.56 1.20
CA PRO A 99 4.59 -1.21 2.15
C PRO A 99 5.97 -1.35 1.51
N CYS A 100 6.94 -0.59 2.02
CA CYS A 100 8.31 -0.57 1.47
C CYS A 100 9.13 -1.82 1.79
N ASP A 101 8.72 -2.62 2.76
CA ASP A 101 9.49 -3.74 3.30
C ASP A 101 8.96 -5.11 2.90
N THR A 102 8.07 -5.17 1.92
CA THR A 102 7.50 -6.42 1.40
C THR A 102 7.78 -6.52 -0.11
N PRO A 103 9.03 -6.79 -0.50
CA PRO A 103 9.48 -6.67 -1.89
C PRO A 103 9.01 -7.80 -2.81
N LEU A 104 8.43 -8.86 -2.27
CA LEU A 104 8.03 -10.05 -3.04
C LEU A 104 6.51 -10.22 -3.15
N PHE A 105 5.75 -9.14 -2.98
CA PHE A 105 4.28 -9.20 -3.13
C PHE A 105 3.90 -9.70 -4.54
N PRO A 106 2.69 -10.27 -4.72
CA PRO A 106 2.33 -10.91 -5.98
C PRO A 106 2.45 -10.00 -7.19
N LEU A 107 2.96 -10.55 -8.31
CA LEU A 107 3.07 -9.82 -9.59
C LEU A 107 1.71 -9.47 -10.18
N ASP A 108 0.66 -10.15 -9.77
CA ASP A 108 -0.72 -9.91 -10.20
C ASP A 108 -1.56 -9.16 -9.14
N LEU A 109 -0.90 -8.49 -8.19
CA LEU A 109 -1.61 -7.76 -7.13
C LEU A 109 -2.55 -6.71 -7.72
N ALA A 110 -2.04 -5.81 -8.57
CA ALA A 110 -2.82 -4.72 -9.15
C ALA A 110 -3.98 -5.25 -9.99
N SER A 111 -3.73 -6.22 -10.87
CA SER A 111 -4.76 -6.76 -11.75
C SER A 111 -5.87 -7.49 -10.97
N ARG A 112 -5.52 -8.26 -9.94
CA ARG A 112 -6.52 -8.98 -9.13
C ARG A 112 -7.36 -8.04 -8.28
N LEU A 113 -6.75 -7.02 -7.68
CA LEU A 113 -7.51 -6.02 -6.92
C LEU A 113 -8.42 -5.19 -7.84
N ALA A 114 -7.92 -4.78 -9.00
CA ALA A 114 -8.70 -4.03 -9.99
C ALA A 114 -9.89 -4.84 -10.51
N GLN A 115 -9.68 -6.11 -10.82
CA GLN A 115 -10.75 -7.00 -11.26
C GLN A 115 -11.85 -7.14 -10.21
N ALA A 116 -11.47 -7.37 -8.97
CA ALA A 116 -12.42 -7.51 -7.86
C ALA A 116 -13.21 -6.22 -7.61
N ALA A 117 -12.53 -5.08 -7.64
CA ALA A 117 -13.19 -3.77 -7.47
C ALA A 117 -14.21 -3.52 -8.58
N ASP A 118 -13.86 -3.87 -9.82
CA ASP A 118 -14.76 -3.71 -10.97
C ASP A 118 -15.98 -4.65 -10.87
N GLU A 119 -15.74 -5.93 -10.62
CA GLU A 119 -16.81 -6.94 -10.54
C GLU A 119 -17.78 -6.66 -9.39
N GLN A 120 -17.30 -6.19 -8.25
CA GLN A 120 -18.10 -5.90 -7.08
C GLN A 120 -18.59 -4.45 -7.01
N GLN A 121 -18.23 -3.62 -7.99
CA GLN A 121 -18.50 -2.18 -7.96
C GLN A 121 -18.06 -1.57 -6.62
N ALA A 122 -16.85 -1.92 -6.19
CA ALA A 122 -16.31 -1.50 -4.91
C ALA A 122 -15.53 -0.18 -5.04
N ASP A 123 -15.48 0.56 -3.93
CA ASP A 123 -14.66 1.77 -3.80
C ASP A 123 -13.23 1.42 -3.38
N ILE A 124 -13.08 0.28 -2.71
CA ILE A 124 -11.83 -0.19 -2.14
C ILE A 124 -11.70 -1.68 -2.38
N ALA A 125 -10.51 -2.14 -2.79
CA ALA A 125 -10.17 -3.56 -2.83
C ALA A 125 -8.91 -3.79 -1.98
N MET A 126 -9.00 -4.72 -1.05
CA MET A 126 -7.95 -5.01 -0.07
C MET A 126 -7.47 -6.44 -0.22
N ALA A 127 -6.16 -6.66 -0.24
CA ALA A 127 -5.60 -8.01 -0.26
C ALA A 127 -5.79 -8.72 1.08
N ALA A 128 -5.95 -10.02 1.02
CA ALA A 128 -5.91 -10.90 2.18
C ALA A 128 -4.99 -12.08 1.89
N ALA A 129 -4.30 -12.56 2.90
CA ALA A 129 -3.33 -13.63 2.75
C ALA A 129 -3.39 -14.61 3.92
N PRO A 130 -2.97 -15.88 3.70
CA PRO A 130 -2.89 -16.85 4.78
C PRO A 130 -1.88 -16.43 5.86
N GLU A 131 -2.31 -16.44 7.10
CA GLU A 131 -1.44 -16.22 8.27
C GLU A 131 -1.57 -17.39 9.25
N ASP A 132 -0.44 -17.81 9.79
CA ASP A 132 -0.40 -18.81 10.87
C ASP A 132 -0.58 -18.06 12.20
N ASP A 133 -1.47 -18.55 13.06
CA ASP A 133 -1.73 -17.97 14.39
C ASP A 133 -0.66 -18.34 15.43
N GLY A 134 0.38 -19.07 15.03
CA GLY A 134 1.41 -19.58 15.92
C GLY A 134 1.08 -20.93 16.56
N ASN A 135 -0.13 -21.45 16.35
CA ASN A 135 -0.60 -22.75 16.86
C ASN A 135 -0.84 -23.77 15.74
N GLY A 136 -0.38 -23.47 14.53
CA GLY A 136 -0.57 -24.33 13.36
C GLY A 136 -1.91 -24.14 12.66
N HIS A 137 -2.71 -23.14 13.05
CA HIS A 137 -3.94 -22.80 12.37
C HIS A 137 -3.66 -21.69 11.36
N ILE A 138 -4.01 -21.94 10.10
CA ILE A 138 -3.86 -20.96 9.03
C ILE A 138 -5.22 -20.32 8.75
N THR A 139 -5.28 -19.00 8.84
CA THR A 139 -6.47 -18.21 8.57
C THR A 139 -6.14 -17.13 7.53
N VAL A 140 -7.03 -16.92 6.57
CA VAL A 140 -6.88 -15.82 5.60
C VAL A 140 -7.26 -14.51 6.29
N ARG A 141 -6.30 -13.59 6.39
CA ARG A 141 -6.48 -12.30 7.07
C ARG A 141 -6.22 -11.14 6.13
N PRO A 142 -6.99 -10.04 6.28
CA PRO A 142 -6.72 -8.82 5.51
C PRO A 142 -5.31 -8.30 5.74
N GLN A 143 -4.73 -7.78 4.65
CA GLN A 143 -3.45 -7.08 4.65
C GLN A 143 -3.72 -5.61 4.29
N PRO A 144 -4.14 -4.77 5.26
CA PRO A 144 -4.74 -3.47 4.97
C PRO A 144 -3.84 -2.48 4.24
N VAL A 145 -2.52 -2.66 4.35
CA VAL A 145 -1.55 -1.79 3.67
C VAL A 145 -1.49 -2.08 2.16
N PHE A 146 -1.94 -3.26 1.72
CA PHE A 146 -2.08 -3.62 0.30
C PHE A 146 -3.51 -3.32 -0.15
N CYS A 147 -3.73 -2.09 -0.59
CA CYS A 147 -5.09 -1.57 -0.77
C CYS A 147 -5.20 -0.74 -2.05
N LEU A 148 -6.24 -1.03 -2.84
CA LEU A 148 -6.62 -0.25 -4.02
C LEU A 148 -7.75 0.68 -3.62
N LEU A 149 -7.58 1.99 -3.85
CA LEU A 149 -8.49 3.04 -3.41
C LEU A 149 -8.94 3.90 -4.59
N ARG A 150 -10.23 4.22 -4.69
CA ARG A 150 -10.67 5.26 -5.62
C ARG A 150 -10.13 6.62 -5.18
N VAL A 151 -9.67 7.42 -6.14
CA VAL A 151 -9.06 8.72 -5.83
C VAL A 151 -10.04 9.70 -5.17
N ASP A 152 -11.33 9.58 -5.44
CA ASP A 152 -12.37 10.46 -4.87
C ASP A 152 -12.69 10.16 -3.40
N LEU A 153 -11.99 9.19 -2.78
CA LEU A 153 -12.09 8.91 -1.35
C LEU A 153 -11.27 9.88 -0.47
N LEU A 154 -10.53 10.80 -1.08
CA LEU A 154 -9.66 11.73 -0.34
C LEU A 154 -10.40 12.51 0.74
N GLU A 155 -11.53 13.14 0.40
CA GLU A 155 -12.31 13.92 1.37
C GLU A 155 -12.84 13.07 2.54
N SER A 156 -13.27 11.84 2.24
CA SER A 156 -13.70 10.89 3.28
C SER A 156 -12.58 10.59 4.26
N LEU A 157 -11.37 10.33 3.74
CA LEU A 157 -10.22 10.02 4.58
C LEU A 157 -9.78 11.23 5.40
N VAL A 158 -9.81 12.43 4.82
CA VAL A 158 -9.54 13.68 5.55
C VAL A 158 -10.48 13.82 6.73
N ARG A 159 -11.79 13.66 6.52
CA ARG A 159 -12.78 13.74 7.60
C ARG A 159 -12.56 12.69 8.67
N PHE A 160 -12.26 11.46 8.27
CA PHE A 160 -12.00 10.36 9.19
C PHE A 160 -10.80 10.65 10.11
N THR A 161 -9.69 11.11 9.54
CA THR A 161 -8.48 11.42 10.31
C THR A 161 -8.63 12.66 11.17
N GLN A 162 -9.35 13.69 10.70
CA GLN A 162 -9.66 14.90 11.49
C GLN A 162 -10.54 14.59 12.69
N ALA A 163 -11.41 13.59 12.57
CA ALA A 163 -12.25 13.13 13.69
C ALA A 163 -11.49 12.23 14.67
N GLY A 164 -10.18 12.01 14.47
CA GLY A 164 -9.35 11.20 15.35
C GLY A 164 -9.17 9.75 14.93
N GLY A 165 -9.69 9.34 13.78
CA GLY A 165 -9.54 7.98 13.26
C GLY A 165 -8.09 7.64 12.94
N ARG A 166 -7.67 6.40 13.24
CA ARG A 166 -6.29 5.94 13.09
C ARG A 166 -6.15 4.60 12.37
N LYS A 167 -7.18 3.75 12.43
CA LYS A 167 -7.12 2.38 11.89
C LYS A 167 -7.65 2.33 10.47
N ILE A 168 -6.92 1.69 9.57
CA ILE A 168 -7.32 1.53 8.16
C ILE A 168 -8.66 0.80 8.08
N ASP A 169 -8.81 -0.33 8.78
CA ASP A 169 -10.00 -1.16 8.73
C ASP A 169 -11.26 -0.43 9.21
N ALA A 170 -11.13 0.45 10.20
CA ALA A 170 -12.25 1.27 10.67
C ALA A 170 -12.72 2.26 9.60
N TRP A 171 -11.80 2.80 8.80
CA TRP A 171 -12.15 3.69 7.70
C TRP A 171 -12.72 2.92 6.51
N THR A 172 -12.08 1.83 6.11
CA THR A 172 -12.51 1.05 4.95
C THR A 172 -13.89 0.43 5.15
N ALA A 173 -14.26 0.12 6.41
CA ALA A 173 -15.57 -0.39 6.76
C ALA A 173 -16.72 0.60 6.48
N GLN A 174 -16.41 1.90 6.31
CA GLN A 174 -17.39 2.93 5.97
C GLN A 174 -17.71 2.98 4.46
N HIS A 175 -16.98 2.23 3.66
CA HIS A 175 -17.09 2.22 2.20
C HIS A 175 -17.38 0.82 1.69
N ARG A 176 -17.73 0.73 0.40
CA ARG A 176 -17.87 -0.54 -0.28
C ARG A 176 -16.49 -1.14 -0.53
N CYS A 177 -16.07 -2.01 0.39
CA CYS A 177 -14.75 -2.64 0.39
C CYS A 177 -14.88 -4.12 0.06
N VAL A 178 -14.11 -4.59 -0.93
CA VAL A 178 -13.98 -6.01 -1.24
C VAL A 178 -12.64 -6.52 -0.75
N THR A 179 -12.63 -7.69 -0.11
CA THR A 179 -11.41 -8.38 0.31
C THR A 179 -11.07 -9.46 -0.71
N VAL A 180 -9.84 -9.46 -1.20
CA VAL A 180 -9.38 -10.36 -2.26
C VAL A 180 -8.36 -11.34 -1.67
N PRO A 181 -8.72 -12.63 -1.49
CA PRO A 181 -7.78 -13.59 -0.94
C PRO A 181 -6.74 -14.03 -1.97
N PHE A 182 -5.48 -14.10 -1.54
CA PHE A 182 -4.35 -14.64 -2.29
C PHE A 182 -3.97 -16.02 -1.72
N ASP A 183 -4.88 -16.96 -1.84
CA ASP A 183 -4.78 -18.31 -1.26
C ASP A 183 -5.05 -19.42 -2.27
N THR A 184 -5.00 -19.11 -3.58
CA THR A 184 -5.24 -20.09 -4.63
C THR A 184 -3.94 -20.88 -4.93
N PRO A 185 -4.04 -22.05 -5.60
CA PRO A 185 -2.85 -22.76 -6.05
C PRO A 185 -1.98 -21.87 -6.92
N GLY A 186 -0.68 -21.80 -6.63
CA GLY A 186 0.26 -20.92 -7.31
C GLY A 186 0.54 -19.63 -6.55
N ASP A 187 -0.28 -19.23 -5.61
CA ASP A 187 0.00 -18.10 -4.73
C ASP A 187 1.04 -18.50 -3.67
N ASP A 188 2.02 -17.61 -3.43
CA ASP A 188 2.99 -17.81 -2.36
C ASP A 188 2.39 -17.30 -1.04
N PRO A 189 2.20 -18.16 -0.03
CA PRO A 189 1.63 -17.73 1.24
C PRO A 189 2.49 -16.73 2.00
N LYS A 190 3.77 -16.59 1.64
CA LYS A 190 4.71 -15.67 2.29
C LYS A 190 4.89 -14.35 1.53
N ALA A 191 4.22 -14.18 0.40
CA ALA A 191 4.43 -13.02 -0.49
C ALA A 191 4.14 -11.67 0.18
N PHE A 192 3.26 -11.64 1.17
CA PHE A 192 2.86 -10.43 1.89
C PHE A 192 3.66 -10.16 3.18
N PHE A 193 4.74 -10.91 3.42
CA PHE A 193 5.50 -10.81 4.67
C PHE A 193 7.00 -10.64 4.49
#